data_9a6e6fc9ea70a6e2a157195ed5ddd5fa
#
_entry.id   9a6e6fc9ea70a6e2a157195ed5ddd5fa
#
_cell.length_a   1.000
_cell.length_b   1.000
_cell.length_c   1.000
_cell.angle_alpha   90.00
_cell.angle_beta   90.00
_cell.angle_gamma   90.00
#
_symmetry.space_group_name_H-M   'P 1'
#
loop_
_entity.id
_entity.type
_entity.pdbx_description
1 polymer ?
#
loop_
_entity_poly.entity_id
_entity_poly.type
_entity_poly.pdbx_seq_one_letter_code
_entity_poly.pdbx_strand_id
1 'polypeptide(L)'
;MRSKTQRAGVGRHRKTTTSQTAKGRIALVTVAAGAASTAGVGGAAAAQLQANADHETKAQSVDYDLTTDSNELAENGAAAVDNAAPQILAIAESKPVDNLSEQLNKAIEAADARIAADAASRAPSIVKPAEGAYTSGFGARWGAMHNGIDLANAIGTPIVAAMDGTVIDSGPASGFGNWIRIKHEDGSIAVYGHMETLDVTVGDQVHAGQKIAGMGSRGFSTGSHLHFEIHPDGNTPVDPIPWFAEHGINIS
;
A
#
# COMPACT_ATOMS: atom_id res chain seq x y z
N MET A 1 -26.98 -40.15 -51.31
CA MET A 1 -27.17 -38.72 -51.29
C MET A 1 -28.35 -38.40 -50.40
N ARG A 2 -28.10 -38.05 -49.11
CA ARG A 2 -29.14 -37.57 -48.19
C ARG A 2 -28.52 -36.56 -47.26
N SER A 3 -28.89 -35.32 -47.47
CA SER A 3 -28.61 -34.17 -46.61
C SER A 3 -29.29 -34.34 -45.26
N LYS A 4 -28.56 -34.20 -44.13
CA LYS A 4 -29.11 -34.12 -42.78
C LYS A 4 -28.99 -32.69 -42.29
N THR A 5 -30.12 -32.03 -42.28
CA THR A 5 -30.35 -30.73 -41.66
C THR A 5 -30.28 -30.88 -40.13
N GLN A 6 -29.36 -30.18 -39.47
CA GLN A 6 -29.34 -30.09 -38.01
C GLN A 6 -30.19 -28.90 -37.55
N ARG A 7 -31.12 -29.18 -36.63
CA ARG A 7 -32.00 -28.20 -35.98
C ARG A 7 -31.25 -27.43 -34.91
N ALA A 8 -31.36 -26.11 -34.95
CA ALA A 8 -30.93 -25.22 -33.90
C ALA A 8 -31.79 -25.36 -32.63
N GLY A 9 -31.17 -25.61 -31.50
CA GLY A 9 -31.82 -25.65 -30.19
C GLY A 9 -32.05 -24.23 -29.66
N VAL A 10 -33.32 -23.92 -29.34
CA VAL A 10 -33.76 -22.67 -28.74
C VAL A 10 -33.42 -22.70 -27.26
N GLY A 11 -32.51 -21.82 -26.83
CA GLY A 11 -32.16 -21.62 -25.44
C GLY A 11 -33.28 -20.90 -24.68
N ARG A 12 -33.81 -21.56 -23.65
CA ARG A 12 -34.79 -20.97 -22.72
C ARG A 12 -34.09 -20.01 -21.75
N HIS A 13 -34.39 -18.74 -21.85
CA HIS A 13 -34.03 -17.74 -20.85
C HIS A 13 -34.80 -17.99 -19.55
N ARG A 14 -34.08 -18.37 -18.51
CA ARG A 14 -34.61 -18.49 -17.16
C ARG A 14 -34.62 -17.07 -16.56
N LYS A 15 -35.84 -16.53 -16.37
CA LYS A 15 -36.04 -15.27 -15.61
C LYS A 15 -35.70 -15.52 -14.14
N THR A 16 -34.67 -14.88 -13.63
CA THR A 16 -34.41 -14.77 -12.20
C THR A 16 -35.23 -13.61 -11.66
N THR A 17 -36.22 -13.91 -10.85
CA THR A 17 -36.94 -12.94 -10.05
C THR A 17 -36.04 -12.49 -8.88
N THR A 18 -35.62 -11.25 -8.91
CA THR A 18 -34.96 -10.57 -7.79
C THR A 18 -36.02 -10.27 -6.72
N SER A 19 -35.95 -10.98 -5.61
CA SER A 19 -36.64 -10.62 -4.38
C SER A 19 -35.87 -9.44 -3.76
N GLN A 20 -36.46 -8.28 -3.79
CA GLN A 20 -36.00 -7.12 -3.03
C GLN A 20 -36.46 -7.26 -1.59
N THR A 21 -35.59 -7.64 -0.71
CA THR A 21 -35.77 -7.42 0.72
C THR A 21 -34.82 -6.30 1.09
N ALA A 22 -35.31 -5.07 0.98
CA ALA A 22 -34.61 -3.87 1.48
C ALA A 22 -34.69 -3.88 3.01
N LYS A 23 -33.66 -4.41 3.67
CA LYS A 23 -33.34 -4.06 5.05
C LYS A 23 -32.30 -2.97 4.99
N GLY A 24 -32.77 -1.71 5.01
CA GLY A 24 -31.93 -0.54 5.14
C GLY A 24 -31.19 -0.57 6.47
N ARG A 25 -29.91 -0.95 6.46
CA ARG A 25 -28.99 -0.61 7.53
C ARG A 25 -28.44 0.77 7.18
N ILE A 26 -28.94 1.77 7.86
CA ILE A 26 -28.26 3.08 7.87
C ILE A 26 -27.00 2.85 8.72
N ALA A 27 -25.88 2.64 8.06
CA ALA A 27 -24.60 2.76 8.71
C ALA A 27 -24.40 4.25 8.97
N LEU A 28 -24.53 4.67 10.21
CA LEU A 28 -24.03 5.96 10.63
C LEU A 28 -22.51 5.89 10.54
N VAL A 29 -21.96 6.37 9.42
CA VAL A 29 -20.54 6.61 9.30
C VAL A 29 -20.27 7.84 10.15
N THR A 30 -19.91 7.65 11.40
CA THR A 30 -19.16 8.65 12.12
C THR A 30 -17.84 8.77 11.37
N VAL A 31 -17.70 9.85 10.61
CA VAL A 31 -16.39 10.28 10.14
C VAL A 31 -15.62 10.67 11.40
N ALA A 32 -14.96 9.71 12.00
CA ALA A 32 -13.79 9.99 12.80
C ALA A 32 -12.83 10.65 11.80
N ALA A 33 -12.52 11.92 12.03
CA ALA A 33 -11.50 12.62 11.29
C ALA A 33 -10.31 11.69 11.19
N GLY A 34 -10.03 11.23 9.97
CA GLY A 34 -8.99 10.25 9.72
C GLY A 34 -7.68 10.80 10.21
N ALA A 35 -7.13 10.20 11.22
CA ALA A 35 -5.71 10.18 11.35
C ALA A 35 -5.25 9.45 10.09
N ALA A 36 -4.78 10.20 9.10
CA ALA A 36 -3.97 9.63 8.06
C ALA A 36 -2.83 8.92 8.79
N SER A 37 -2.88 7.61 8.81
CA SER A 37 -1.77 6.79 9.23
C SER A 37 -0.69 6.96 8.17
N THR A 38 0.11 8.02 8.30
CA THR A 38 1.43 8.04 7.70
C THR A 38 2.21 6.97 8.45
N ALA A 39 2.25 5.78 7.89
CA ALA A 39 3.16 4.75 8.33
C ALA A 39 4.56 5.33 8.20
N GLY A 40 5.22 5.58 9.34
CA GLY A 40 6.63 5.86 9.31
C GLY A 40 7.20 6.91 10.26
N VAL A 41 6.43 7.55 11.12
CA VAL A 41 7.05 8.50 12.07
C VAL A 41 6.62 8.19 13.50
N GLY A 42 7.53 7.61 14.27
CA GLY A 42 7.52 7.60 15.71
C GLY A 42 6.74 6.46 16.38
N GLY A 43 7.23 5.23 16.28
CA GLY A 43 6.70 4.09 17.02
C GLY A 43 6.61 4.26 18.55
N ALA A 44 7.33 5.20 19.14
CA ALA A 44 7.25 5.49 20.58
C ALA A 44 6.06 6.37 20.97
N ALA A 45 5.70 7.36 20.13
CA ALA A 45 4.59 8.27 20.42
C ALA A 45 3.23 7.61 20.10
N ALA A 46 3.18 6.79 19.05
CA ALA A 46 1.98 6.00 18.74
C ALA A 46 1.70 4.93 19.80
N ALA A 47 2.72 4.28 20.34
CA ALA A 47 2.57 3.32 21.43
C ALA A 47 2.05 3.97 22.73
N GLN A 48 2.44 5.21 23.05
CA GLN A 48 1.91 5.92 24.20
C GLN A 48 0.47 6.37 24.01
N LEU A 49 0.07 6.77 22.81
CA LEU A 49 -1.33 7.08 22.52
C LEU A 49 -2.19 5.84 22.54
N GLN A 50 -1.69 4.70 22.05
CA GLN A 50 -2.39 3.41 22.11
C GLN A 50 -2.55 2.91 23.55
N ALA A 51 -1.51 3.03 24.39
CA ALA A 51 -1.57 2.65 25.79
C ALA A 51 -2.55 3.51 26.61
N ASN A 52 -2.71 4.80 26.27
CA ASN A 52 -3.69 5.66 26.91
C ASN A 52 -5.13 5.40 26.38
N ALA A 53 -5.28 4.97 25.11
CA ALA A 53 -6.58 4.58 24.57
C ALA A 53 -7.12 3.28 25.20
N ASP A 54 -6.23 2.32 25.48
CA ASP A 54 -6.62 1.05 26.09
C ASP A 54 -7.03 1.18 27.58
N HIS A 55 -6.65 2.28 28.24
CA HIS A 55 -7.06 2.55 29.64
C HIS A 55 -8.40 3.28 29.76
N GLU A 56 -8.88 3.97 28.71
CA GLU A 56 -10.17 4.69 28.75
C GLU A 56 -11.33 3.94 28.07
N THR A 57 -11.09 2.86 27.34
CA THR A 57 -12.15 2.12 26.65
C THR A 57 -12.69 0.95 27.46
N LYS A 58 -13.09 1.19 28.73
CA LYS A 58 -14.22 0.49 29.31
C LYS A 58 -15.47 1.32 29.07
N ALA A 59 -15.70 1.73 27.85
CA ALA A 59 -17.00 2.20 27.44
C ALA A 59 -17.93 0.98 27.43
N GLN A 60 -18.80 0.89 28.43
CA GLN A 60 -19.96 0.00 28.41
C GLN A 60 -20.70 0.30 27.11
N SER A 61 -20.80 -0.69 26.24
CA SER A 61 -21.73 -0.67 25.12
C SER A 61 -23.13 -0.61 25.73
N VAL A 62 -23.73 0.56 25.74
CA VAL A 62 -25.14 0.71 26.02
C VAL A 62 -25.88 0.31 24.75
N ASP A 63 -26.42 -0.88 24.74
CA ASP A 63 -27.28 -1.36 23.67
C ASP A 63 -28.60 -0.59 23.79
N TYR A 64 -28.78 0.43 22.91
CA TYR A 64 -30.07 1.11 22.77
C TYR A 64 -30.93 0.27 21.84
N ASP A 65 -31.78 -0.55 22.46
CA ASP A 65 -32.89 -1.19 21.75
C ASP A 65 -33.97 -0.14 21.51
N LEU A 66 -33.96 0.43 20.30
CA LEU A 66 -35.04 1.32 19.84
C LEU A 66 -36.24 0.44 19.46
N THR A 67 -37.05 0.07 20.46
CA THR A 67 -38.36 -0.46 20.19
C THR A 67 -39.22 0.64 19.59
N THR A 68 -39.48 0.54 18.29
CA THR A 68 -40.41 1.39 17.54
C THR A 68 -41.87 0.96 17.75
N ASP A 69 -42.28 0.72 18.98
CA ASP A 69 -43.68 0.45 19.27
C ASP A 69 -44.27 1.67 19.99
N SER A 70 -44.77 2.62 19.21
CA SER A 70 -45.42 3.83 19.68
C SER A 70 -46.75 3.58 20.39
N ASN A 71 -47.23 2.32 20.48
CA ASN A 71 -48.44 1.96 21.12
C ASN A 71 -48.27 1.56 22.61
N GLU A 72 -47.08 1.19 23.04
CA GLU A 72 -46.87 0.86 24.47
C GLU A 72 -46.71 2.10 25.37
N LEU A 73 -46.47 3.28 24.81
CA LEU A 73 -46.36 4.52 25.57
C LEU A 73 -47.68 5.13 25.97
N ALA A 74 -48.81 4.62 25.43
CA ALA A 74 -50.15 5.18 25.71
C ALA A 74 -50.87 4.53 26.90
N GLU A 75 -50.48 3.33 27.33
CA GLU A 75 -51.21 2.60 28.40
C GLU A 75 -50.63 2.71 29.80
N ASN A 76 -49.37 3.19 29.96
CA ASN A 76 -48.76 3.36 31.28
C ASN A 76 -48.70 4.81 31.79
N GLY A 77 -49.45 5.70 31.22
CA GLY A 77 -49.41 7.15 31.49
C GLY A 77 -50.33 7.66 32.60
N ALA A 78 -50.76 6.84 33.57
CA ALA A 78 -51.62 7.30 34.63
C ALA A 78 -51.11 6.92 36.03
N ALA A 79 -49.87 7.38 36.38
CA ALA A 79 -49.48 7.42 37.78
C ALA A 79 -48.41 8.50 37.99
N ALA A 80 -48.81 9.55 38.76
CA ALA A 80 -47.98 10.52 39.46
C ALA A 80 -47.03 11.38 38.59
N VAL A 81 -47.52 12.46 38.04
CA VAL A 81 -46.74 13.66 37.67
C VAL A 81 -46.27 14.32 38.98
N ASP A 82 -45.14 13.91 39.48
CA ASP A 82 -44.39 14.75 40.41
C ASP A 82 -43.75 15.90 39.58
N ASN A 83 -44.00 17.11 40.01
CA ASN A 83 -43.66 18.35 39.30
C ASN A 83 -42.16 18.66 39.34
N ALA A 84 -41.32 17.71 38.86
CA ALA A 84 -39.92 17.95 38.64
C ALA A 84 -39.77 18.56 37.22
N ALA A 85 -39.51 19.83 37.17
CA ALA A 85 -39.14 20.51 35.92
C ALA A 85 -38.00 19.70 35.22
N PRO A 86 -38.02 19.55 33.89
CA PRO A 86 -36.98 18.81 33.20
C PRO A 86 -35.65 19.46 33.54
N GLN A 87 -34.80 18.70 34.21
CA GLN A 87 -33.41 19.13 34.44
C GLN A 87 -32.71 19.10 33.06
N ILE A 88 -32.68 20.25 32.44
CA ILE A 88 -31.78 20.46 31.32
C ILE A 88 -30.36 20.30 31.88
N LEU A 89 -29.76 19.17 31.60
CA LEU A 89 -28.32 18.98 31.84
C LEU A 89 -27.61 20.14 31.12
N ALA A 90 -27.14 21.12 31.90
CA ALA A 90 -26.33 22.20 31.35
C ALA A 90 -25.11 21.52 30.72
N ILE A 91 -25.08 21.46 29.37
CA ILE A 91 -23.87 21.11 28.65
C ILE A 91 -22.85 22.12 29.10
N ALA A 92 -21.84 21.66 29.84
CA ALA A 92 -20.74 22.53 30.23
C ALA A 92 -20.24 23.22 28.97
N GLU A 93 -20.40 24.55 28.89
CA GLU A 93 -19.85 25.31 27.76
C GLU A 93 -18.38 24.93 27.64
N SER A 94 -18.07 24.28 26.51
CA SER A 94 -16.68 24.00 26.15
C SER A 94 -15.97 25.33 26.11
N LYS A 95 -15.08 25.59 27.08
CA LYS A 95 -14.24 26.78 27.02
C LYS A 95 -13.48 26.74 25.70
N PRO A 96 -13.62 27.74 24.84
CA PRO A 96 -12.83 27.79 23.63
C PRO A 96 -11.34 27.74 24.06
N VAL A 97 -10.61 26.79 23.47
CA VAL A 97 -9.17 26.74 23.70
C VAL A 97 -8.58 27.94 22.97
N ASP A 98 -8.22 28.96 23.73
CA ASP A 98 -7.59 30.16 23.19
C ASP A 98 -6.32 29.71 22.43
N ASN A 99 -6.19 30.21 21.18
CA ASN A 99 -5.07 29.92 20.29
C ASN A 99 -4.96 28.46 19.75
N LEU A 100 -6.06 27.70 19.67
CA LEU A 100 -6.05 26.34 19.11
C LEU A 100 -5.48 26.32 17.68
N SER A 101 -5.83 27.29 16.84
CA SER A 101 -5.30 27.42 15.48
C SER A 101 -3.80 27.69 15.45
N GLU A 102 -3.29 28.52 16.38
CA GLU A 102 -1.86 28.80 16.50
C GLU A 102 -1.10 27.56 17.00
N GLN A 103 -1.63 26.85 17.99
CA GLN A 103 -1.06 25.59 18.47
C GLN A 103 -1.04 24.51 17.39
N LEU A 104 -2.11 24.42 16.58
CA LEU A 104 -2.18 23.49 15.47
C LEU A 104 -1.15 23.81 14.38
N ASN A 105 -1.03 25.09 13.99
CA ASN A 105 -0.04 25.52 13.01
C ASN A 105 1.37 25.23 13.47
N LYS A 106 1.69 25.54 14.74
CA LYS A 106 3.00 25.21 15.32
C LYS A 106 3.26 23.71 15.38
N ALA A 107 2.24 22.89 15.63
CA ALA A 107 2.38 21.44 15.62
C ALA A 107 2.62 20.92 14.20
N ILE A 108 1.95 21.47 13.18
CA ILE A 108 2.16 21.12 11.77
C ILE A 108 3.58 21.50 11.35
N GLU A 109 4.03 22.74 11.62
CA GLU A 109 5.39 23.18 11.30
C GLU A 109 6.47 22.30 11.98
N ALA A 110 6.24 21.91 13.23
CA ALA A 110 7.15 21.01 13.94
C ALA A 110 7.12 19.58 13.39
N ALA A 111 6.00 19.12 12.86
CA ALA A 111 5.89 17.82 12.20
C ALA A 111 6.61 17.84 10.85
N ASP A 112 6.39 18.86 10.04
CA ASP A 112 7.05 19.04 8.74
C ASP A 112 8.57 19.17 8.90
N ALA A 113 9.03 19.93 9.90
CA ALA A 113 10.46 20.04 10.20
C ALA A 113 11.08 18.70 10.61
N ARG A 114 10.36 17.85 11.38
CA ARG A 114 10.84 16.51 11.74
C ARG A 114 10.89 15.59 10.52
N ILE A 115 9.87 15.61 9.66
CA ILE A 115 9.83 14.83 8.42
C ILE A 115 11.00 15.25 7.52
N ALA A 116 11.23 16.55 7.35
CA ALA A 116 12.34 17.05 6.54
C ALA A 116 13.71 16.67 7.14
N ALA A 117 13.88 16.73 8.46
CA ALA A 117 15.11 16.32 9.14
C ALA A 117 15.34 14.81 9.04
N ASP A 118 14.29 13.99 9.14
CA ASP A 118 14.38 12.54 8.97
C ASP A 118 14.73 12.17 7.53
N ALA A 119 14.09 12.83 6.54
CA ALA A 119 14.42 12.67 5.13
C ALA A 119 15.87 13.09 4.81
N ALA A 120 16.34 14.20 5.40
CA ALA A 120 17.74 14.66 5.23
C ALA A 120 18.75 13.74 5.92
N SER A 121 18.38 13.08 7.01
CA SER A 121 19.25 12.14 7.73
C SER A 121 19.34 10.77 7.04
N ARG A 122 18.35 10.42 6.22
CA ARG A 122 18.37 9.26 5.35
C ARG A 122 19.05 9.66 4.05
N ALA A 123 20.38 9.63 4.03
CA ALA A 123 21.06 9.62 2.72
C ALA A 123 20.46 8.46 1.91
N PRO A 124 20.08 8.66 0.64
CA PRO A 124 19.57 7.58 -0.19
C PRO A 124 20.59 6.45 -0.18
N SER A 125 20.31 5.40 0.56
CA SER A 125 21.18 4.24 0.60
C SER A 125 20.95 3.46 -0.68
N ILE A 126 22.03 3.26 -1.44
CA ILE A 126 22.05 2.38 -2.59
C ILE A 126 22.68 1.08 -2.16
N VAL A 127 22.10 -0.05 -2.57
CA VAL A 127 22.60 -1.37 -2.25
C VAL A 127 22.67 -2.25 -3.51
N LYS A 128 23.52 -3.26 -3.49
CA LYS A 128 23.57 -4.31 -4.51
C LYS A 128 22.20 -5.02 -4.55
N PRO A 129 21.55 -5.19 -5.71
CA PRO A 129 20.18 -5.68 -5.80
C PRO A 129 20.03 -7.18 -5.54
N ALA A 130 21.09 -7.96 -5.67
CA ALA A 130 21.12 -9.38 -5.34
C ALA A 130 22.54 -9.88 -5.13
N GLU A 131 22.69 -10.92 -4.31
CA GLU A 131 23.91 -11.70 -4.28
C GLU A 131 23.98 -12.64 -5.49
N GLY A 132 25.15 -12.69 -6.13
CA GLY A 132 25.36 -13.54 -7.31
C GLY A 132 26.63 -13.19 -8.05
N ALA A 133 27.03 -14.11 -8.94
CA ALA A 133 28.15 -13.88 -9.85
C ALA A 133 27.72 -12.94 -10.99
N TYR A 134 28.54 -11.94 -11.29
CA TYR A 134 28.37 -11.12 -12.47
C TYR A 134 28.65 -11.95 -13.73
N THR A 135 27.65 -12.14 -14.58
CA THR A 135 27.74 -13.02 -15.75
C THR A 135 27.63 -12.31 -17.09
N SER A 136 27.00 -11.13 -17.11
CA SER A 136 26.79 -10.41 -18.35
C SER A 136 26.67 -8.91 -18.12
N GLY A 137 27.34 -8.11 -18.99
CA GLY A 137 27.36 -6.65 -18.91
C GLY A 137 26.37 -5.96 -19.83
N PHE A 138 26.27 -4.67 -19.63
CA PHE A 138 25.54 -3.75 -20.49
C PHE A 138 26.23 -3.65 -21.87
N GLY A 139 25.46 -3.55 -22.94
CA GLY A 139 25.97 -3.28 -24.27
C GLY A 139 25.47 -4.22 -25.36
N ALA A 140 25.92 -3.97 -26.59
CA ALA A 140 25.52 -4.76 -27.75
C ALA A 140 26.17 -6.16 -27.73
N ARG A 141 25.34 -7.19 -27.90
CA ARG A 141 25.77 -8.58 -28.00
C ARG A 141 24.87 -9.38 -28.93
N TRP A 142 25.47 -10.22 -29.79
CA TRP A 142 24.75 -11.10 -30.73
C TRP A 142 23.63 -10.42 -31.54
N GLY A 143 23.84 -9.14 -31.90
CA GLY A 143 22.85 -8.38 -32.70
C GLY A 143 21.70 -7.77 -31.91
N ALA A 144 21.71 -7.86 -30.57
CA ALA A 144 20.76 -7.21 -29.67
C ALA A 144 21.47 -6.34 -28.63
N MET A 145 20.77 -5.35 -28.10
CA MET A 145 21.24 -4.54 -26.98
C MET A 145 20.84 -5.20 -25.65
N HIS A 146 21.79 -5.36 -24.74
CA HIS A 146 21.56 -5.73 -23.36
C HIS A 146 21.54 -4.47 -22.50
N ASN A 147 20.39 -4.10 -21.99
CA ASN A 147 20.15 -2.81 -21.34
C ASN A 147 20.51 -2.80 -19.86
N GLY A 148 21.11 -3.87 -19.35
CA GLY A 148 21.42 -4.02 -17.92
C GLY A 148 22.61 -4.91 -17.65
N ILE A 149 22.64 -5.45 -16.44
CA ILE A 149 23.62 -6.45 -16.00
C ILE A 149 22.90 -7.69 -15.52
N ASP A 150 23.58 -8.85 -15.61
CA ASP A 150 23.04 -10.10 -15.12
C ASP A 150 23.86 -10.61 -13.92
N LEU A 151 23.17 -10.89 -12.82
CA LEU A 151 23.73 -11.48 -11.60
C LEU A 151 23.14 -12.87 -11.39
N ALA A 152 23.95 -13.92 -11.59
CA ALA A 152 23.51 -15.31 -11.55
C ALA A 152 23.64 -15.92 -10.15
N ASN A 153 22.56 -16.56 -9.69
CA ASN A 153 22.56 -17.37 -8.46
C ASN A 153 21.41 -18.39 -8.52
N ALA A 154 21.23 -19.17 -7.45
CA ALA A 154 20.17 -20.17 -7.34
C ALA A 154 18.76 -19.53 -7.41
N ILE A 155 17.79 -20.29 -7.94
CA ILE A 155 16.36 -19.91 -7.89
C ILE A 155 15.97 -19.66 -6.45
N GLY A 156 15.22 -18.56 -6.21
CA GLY A 156 14.77 -18.15 -4.88
C GLY A 156 15.76 -17.27 -4.12
N THR A 157 16.98 -17.02 -4.65
CA THR A 157 17.90 -16.05 -4.05
C THR A 157 17.19 -14.70 -3.88
N PRO A 158 17.25 -14.07 -2.70
CA PRO A 158 16.57 -12.80 -2.47
C PRO A 158 17.04 -11.71 -3.43
N ILE A 159 16.08 -11.03 -4.05
CA ILE A 159 16.29 -9.80 -4.79
C ILE A 159 15.75 -8.66 -3.91
N VAL A 160 16.55 -7.61 -3.76
CA VAL A 160 16.24 -6.47 -2.90
C VAL A 160 16.15 -5.18 -3.73
N ALA A 161 15.38 -4.21 -3.26
CA ALA A 161 15.33 -2.89 -3.86
C ALA A 161 16.69 -2.21 -3.75
N ALA A 162 17.23 -1.73 -4.87
CA ALA A 162 18.53 -1.06 -4.91
C ALA A 162 18.52 0.30 -4.20
N MET A 163 17.37 0.98 -4.20
CA MET A 163 17.12 2.28 -3.57
C MET A 163 15.71 2.34 -3.01
N ASP A 164 15.45 3.33 -2.13
CA ASP A 164 14.10 3.69 -1.71
C ASP A 164 13.26 4.13 -2.91
N GLY A 165 11.96 3.78 -2.93
CA GLY A 165 11.10 4.19 -4.02
C GLY A 165 9.70 3.61 -3.96
N THR A 166 8.95 3.86 -5.04
CA THR A 166 7.59 3.36 -5.23
C THR A 166 7.56 2.35 -6.38
N VAL A 167 6.96 1.20 -6.15
CA VAL A 167 6.73 0.18 -7.18
C VAL A 167 5.74 0.71 -8.21
N ILE A 168 6.16 0.85 -9.45
CA ILE A 168 5.32 1.33 -10.56
C ILE A 168 4.83 0.20 -11.47
N ASP A 169 5.52 -0.95 -11.46
CA ASP A 169 5.09 -2.19 -12.11
C ASP A 169 5.53 -3.41 -11.29
N SER A 170 4.69 -4.44 -11.25
CA SER A 170 4.99 -5.74 -10.66
C SER A 170 4.09 -6.78 -11.32
N GLY A 171 4.68 -7.71 -12.09
CA GLY A 171 3.91 -8.73 -12.80
C GLY A 171 4.61 -9.31 -14.02
N PRO A 172 3.87 -9.99 -14.90
CA PRO A 172 4.42 -10.54 -16.14
C PRO A 172 4.73 -9.46 -17.16
N ALA A 173 5.90 -9.58 -17.83
CA ALA A 173 6.33 -8.70 -18.89
C ALA A 173 7.02 -9.47 -20.02
N SER A 174 6.81 -9.00 -21.26
CA SER A 174 7.42 -9.62 -22.44
C SER A 174 8.94 -9.54 -22.36
N GLY A 175 9.62 -10.67 -22.58
CA GLY A 175 11.08 -10.77 -22.49
C GLY A 175 11.56 -11.00 -21.05
N PHE A 176 11.11 -10.21 -20.08
CA PHE A 176 11.52 -10.28 -18.68
C PHE A 176 10.89 -11.44 -17.90
N GLY A 177 9.81 -12.04 -18.39
CA GLY A 177 9.05 -13.03 -17.64
C GLY A 177 8.21 -12.38 -16.55
N ASN A 178 8.67 -12.40 -15.30
CA ASN A 178 8.20 -11.50 -14.25
C ASN A 178 9.17 -10.34 -14.11
N TRP A 179 8.64 -9.14 -13.93
CA TRP A 179 9.43 -7.95 -13.68
C TRP A 179 8.89 -7.11 -12.53
N ILE A 180 9.75 -6.27 -11.96
CA ILE A 180 9.38 -5.16 -11.09
C ILE A 180 10.06 -3.92 -11.61
N ARG A 181 9.35 -2.78 -11.61
CA ARG A 181 9.96 -1.45 -11.81
C ARG A 181 9.71 -0.59 -10.59
N ILE A 182 10.76 0.07 -10.11
CA ILE A 182 10.71 0.97 -8.95
C ILE A 182 11.12 2.34 -9.40
N LYS A 183 10.27 3.33 -9.15
CA LYS A 183 10.57 4.75 -9.36
C LYS A 183 11.10 5.34 -8.07
N HIS A 184 12.27 5.96 -8.15
CA HIS A 184 12.97 6.61 -7.06
C HIS A 184 12.62 8.09 -6.96
N GLU A 185 12.95 8.74 -5.83
CA GLU A 185 12.64 10.15 -5.59
C GLU A 185 13.37 11.11 -6.55
N ASP A 186 14.56 10.74 -7.00
CA ASP A 186 15.34 11.49 -8.00
C ASP A 186 14.81 11.39 -9.43
N GLY A 187 13.71 10.61 -9.63
CA GLY A 187 13.09 10.37 -10.91
C GLY A 187 13.66 9.19 -11.68
N SER A 188 14.75 8.59 -11.22
CA SER A 188 15.31 7.38 -11.83
C SER A 188 14.39 6.17 -11.66
N ILE A 189 14.56 5.17 -12.54
CA ILE A 189 13.79 3.91 -12.48
C ILE A 189 14.78 2.75 -12.49
N ALA A 190 14.64 1.85 -11.49
CA ALA A 190 15.29 0.56 -11.49
C ALA A 190 14.35 -0.53 -12.02
N VAL A 191 14.88 -1.41 -12.87
CA VAL A 191 14.14 -2.54 -13.48
C VAL A 191 14.77 -3.85 -13.04
N TYR A 192 13.94 -4.78 -12.63
CA TYR A 192 14.32 -6.12 -12.19
C TYR A 192 13.59 -7.15 -13.03
N GLY A 193 14.29 -8.13 -13.59
CA GLY A 193 13.73 -9.13 -14.50
C GLY A 193 14.04 -10.58 -14.11
N HIS A 194 13.32 -11.50 -14.74
CA HIS A 194 13.44 -12.96 -14.66
C HIS A 194 13.09 -13.60 -13.32
N MET A 195 12.34 -12.88 -12.47
CA MET A 195 11.98 -13.32 -11.12
C MET A 195 11.05 -14.52 -11.09
N GLU A 196 11.28 -15.45 -10.13
CA GLU A 196 10.39 -16.58 -9.86
C GLU A 196 9.17 -16.14 -9.04
N THR A 197 9.38 -15.34 -7.98
CA THR A 197 8.33 -14.81 -7.11
C THR A 197 8.39 -13.30 -7.05
N LEU A 198 7.24 -12.66 -6.82
CA LEU A 198 7.07 -11.24 -6.61
C LEU A 198 6.51 -11.05 -5.20
N ASP A 199 7.21 -10.29 -4.37
CA ASP A 199 6.85 -10.09 -2.96
C ASP A 199 6.24 -8.69 -2.72
N VAL A 200 6.13 -7.87 -3.80
CA VAL A 200 5.58 -6.50 -3.77
C VAL A 200 4.60 -6.27 -4.91
N THR A 201 3.72 -5.29 -4.75
CA THR A 201 2.68 -4.90 -5.72
C THR A 201 2.81 -3.43 -6.11
N VAL A 202 2.15 -3.05 -7.22
CA VAL A 202 2.13 -1.66 -7.70
C VAL A 202 1.55 -0.73 -6.64
N GLY A 203 2.25 0.36 -6.34
CA GLY A 203 1.91 1.35 -5.31
C GLY A 203 2.63 1.14 -3.98
N ASP A 204 3.28 -0.01 -3.76
CA ASP A 204 4.03 -0.25 -2.54
C ASP A 204 5.25 0.68 -2.45
N GLN A 205 5.48 1.21 -1.26
CA GLN A 205 6.70 1.94 -0.90
C GLN A 205 7.74 0.93 -0.42
N VAL A 206 8.93 0.97 -0.98
CA VAL A 206 10.03 0.07 -0.62
C VAL A 206 11.27 0.85 -0.21
N HIS A 207 12.08 0.24 0.66
CA HIS A 207 13.34 0.80 1.11
C HIS A 207 14.52 0.03 0.53
N ALA A 208 15.66 0.71 0.36
CA ALA A 208 16.90 0.07 -0.05
C ALA A 208 17.21 -1.15 0.83
N GLY A 209 17.52 -2.29 0.20
CA GLY A 209 17.73 -3.55 0.90
C GLY A 209 16.48 -4.32 1.28
N GLN A 210 15.28 -3.78 1.09
CA GLN A 210 14.04 -4.52 1.30
C GLN A 210 13.88 -5.60 0.24
N LYS A 211 13.59 -6.84 0.68
CA LYS A 211 13.28 -7.94 -0.25
C LYS A 211 12.03 -7.63 -1.04
N ILE A 212 12.12 -7.74 -2.37
CA ILE A 212 11.03 -7.46 -3.32
C ILE A 212 10.66 -8.68 -4.16
N ALA A 213 11.56 -9.66 -4.30
CA ALA A 213 11.35 -10.82 -5.15
C ALA A 213 12.28 -11.98 -4.79
N GLY A 214 12.05 -13.13 -5.42
CA GLY A 214 12.98 -14.25 -5.51
C GLY A 214 13.51 -14.41 -6.94
N MET A 215 14.83 -14.60 -7.08
CA MET A 215 15.51 -14.84 -8.35
C MET A 215 14.91 -16.05 -9.08
N GLY A 216 14.84 -15.98 -10.39
CA GLY A 216 14.30 -17.05 -11.23
C GLY A 216 14.96 -17.14 -12.59
N SER A 217 14.25 -17.78 -13.52
CA SER A 217 14.66 -17.93 -14.92
C SER A 217 13.46 -17.77 -15.85
N ARG A 218 12.54 -16.86 -15.52
CA ARG A 218 11.33 -16.65 -16.32
C ARG A 218 11.60 -15.73 -17.51
N GLY A 219 10.81 -15.86 -18.57
CA GLY A 219 10.97 -15.07 -19.79
C GLY A 219 12.13 -15.55 -20.68
N PHE A 220 12.83 -14.63 -21.34
CA PHE A 220 14.00 -14.94 -22.18
C PHE A 220 15.27 -15.05 -21.31
N SER A 221 15.44 -16.20 -20.68
CA SER A 221 16.54 -16.46 -19.77
C SER A 221 17.18 -17.82 -20.11
N THR A 222 18.49 -17.88 -20.01
CA THR A 222 19.29 -19.13 -20.23
C THR A 222 19.61 -19.87 -18.93
N GLY A 223 19.27 -19.29 -17.78
CA GLY A 223 19.55 -19.83 -16.45
C GLY A 223 19.06 -18.88 -15.36
N SER A 224 19.14 -19.31 -14.09
CA SER A 224 18.69 -18.48 -12.98
C SER A 224 19.60 -17.27 -12.78
N HIS A 225 19.06 -16.07 -12.93
CA HIS A 225 19.75 -14.79 -12.70
C HIS A 225 18.77 -13.65 -12.46
N LEU A 226 19.26 -12.57 -11.88
CA LEU A 226 18.63 -11.27 -11.91
C LEU A 226 19.14 -10.51 -13.12
N HIS A 227 18.26 -10.03 -13.99
CA HIS A 227 18.54 -8.96 -14.92
C HIS A 227 18.21 -7.63 -14.26
N PHE A 228 19.17 -6.71 -14.18
CA PHE A 228 19.03 -5.41 -13.53
C PHE A 228 19.35 -4.28 -14.48
N GLU A 229 18.43 -3.31 -14.60
CA GLU A 229 18.66 -2.06 -15.35
C GLU A 229 18.49 -0.86 -14.43
N ILE A 230 19.21 0.22 -14.73
CA ILE A 230 19.03 1.55 -14.14
C ILE A 230 18.81 2.58 -15.23
N HIS A 231 17.75 3.39 -15.08
CA HIS A 231 17.36 4.46 -16.01
C HIS A 231 17.39 5.79 -15.24
N PRO A 232 18.49 6.52 -15.22
CA PRO A 232 18.63 7.74 -14.41
C PRO A 232 17.66 8.85 -14.79
N ASP A 233 17.25 8.92 -16.06
CA ASP A 233 16.26 9.87 -16.57
C ASP A 233 14.82 9.31 -16.58
N GLY A 234 14.63 8.11 -16.04
CA GLY A 234 13.37 7.38 -16.02
C GLY A 234 13.00 6.67 -17.33
N ASN A 235 13.81 6.80 -18.39
CA ASN A 235 13.51 6.24 -19.71
C ASN A 235 14.67 5.47 -20.34
N THR A 236 15.88 6.01 -20.26
CA THR A 236 17.06 5.51 -20.99
C THR A 236 17.93 4.66 -20.07
N PRO A 237 18.12 3.36 -20.36
CA PRO A 237 19.02 2.53 -19.58
C PRO A 237 20.47 2.95 -19.79
N VAL A 238 21.25 2.94 -18.72
CA VAL A 238 22.70 3.15 -18.73
C VAL A 238 23.40 1.93 -18.16
N ASP A 239 24.72 1.84 -18.35
CA ASP A 239 25.53 0.78 -17.75
C ASP A 239 25.44 0.87 -16.21
N PRO A 240 24.90 -0.14 -15.52
CA PRO A 240 24.78 -0.12 -14.07
C PRO A 240 26.13 -0.17 -13.33
N ILE A 241 27.20 -0.69 -13.95
CA ILE A 241 28.50 -0.86 -13.26
C ILE A 241 29.10 0.50 -12.85
N PRO A 242 29.29 1.49 -13.76
CA PRO A 242 29.75 2.83 -13.36
C PRO A 242 28.81 3.49 -12.37
N TRP A 243 27.50 3.34 -12.58
CA TRP A 243 26.49 3.92 -11.69
C TRP A 243 26.62 3.40 -10.26
N PHE A 244 26.78 2.08 -10.06
CA PHE A 244 27.03 1.50 -8.73
C PHE A 244 28.38 1.98 -8.14
N ALA A 245 29.42 2.05 -8.98
CA ALA A 245 30.75 2.47 -8.53
C ALA A 245 30.77 3.93 -8.03
N GLU A 246 30.02 4.84 -8.65
CA GLU A 246 29.85 6.23 -8.20
C GLU A 246 29.23 6.30 -6.80
N HIS A 247 28.47 5.27 -6.40
CA HIS A 247 27.85 5.14 -5.08
C HIS A 247 28.63 4.22 -4.12
N GLY A 248 29.87 3.90 -4.47
CA GLY A 248 30.79 3.10 -3.62
C GLY A 248 30.48 1.59 -3.60
N ILE A 249 29.62 1.11 -4.52
CA ILE A 249 29.25 -0.31 -4.63
C ILE A 249 30.03 -0.95 -5.77
N ASN A 250 30.73 -2.02 -5.46
CA ASN A 250 31.47 -2.83 -6.45
C ASN A 250 30.66 -4.07 -6.82
N ILE A 251 30.34 -4.22 -8.10
CA ILE A 251 29.70 -5.41 -8.67
C ILE A 251 30.78 -6.24 -9.36
N SER A 252 31.09 -7.38 -8.79
CA SER A 252 32.13 -8.31 -9.30
C SER A 252 31.60 -9.75 -9.29
#